data_b98e81023a1718b362fcadf7e8a188d8
#
_entry.id   b98e81023a1718b362fcadf7e8a188d8
#
_cell.length_a   1.000
_cell.length_b   1.000
_cell.length_c   1.000
_cell.angle_alpha   90.00
_cell.angle_beta   90.00
_cell.angle_gamma   90.00
#
_symmetry.space_group_name_H-M   'P 1'
#
loop_
_entity.id
_entity.type
_entity.pdbx_description
1 polymer ?
#
loop_
_entity_poly.entity_id
_entity_poly.type
_entity_poly.pdbx_seq_one_letter_code
_entity_poly.pdbx_strand_id
1 'polypeptide(L)'
;MINRGYFKPSLLKRVAQFFNPDIVVNFLCSMRKYSYYSHQGGLLNRFRAGYNKANYLRLSKKCGFSIGADCFGYGLLIHHYGTIVCGSNNRIGNFAVLNTSVCITQNASQIGDFFFIGTGAVISKGVQLGNNVKVAANSVVTKSFTENDIVLAGQPSVVKKTSSNTWINDYDNVSGTVWGDRYKKIMELKQKMKI
;
A
#
# COMPACT_ATOMS: atom_id res chain seq x y z
N MET A 1 -0.15 12.91 7.89
CA MET A 1 -0.46 13.20 6.47
C MET A 1 0.58 12.49 5.61
N ILE A 2 0.16 11.56 4.78
CA ILE A 2 1.07 10.78 3.92
C ILE A 2 1.42 11.68 2.74
N ASN A 3 2.63 12.23 2.75
CA ASN A 3 3.16 12.96 1.62
C ASN A 3 3.84 11.97 0.69
N ARG A 4 3.41 11.86 -0.57
CA ARG A 4 4.08 11.06 -1.61
C ARG A 4 5.40 11.68 -2.07
N GLY A 5 5.73 12.88 -1.60
CA GLY A 5 7.01 13.51 -1.92
C GLY A 5 8.17 12.77 -1.27
N TYR A 6 9.17 12.49 -2.05
CA TYR A 6 10.45 11.95 -1.59
C TYR A 6 11.23 12.99 -0.78
N PHE A 7 10.88 14.26 -0.90
CA PHE A 7 11.53 15.39 -0.22
C PHE A 7 10.59 16.08 0.77
N LYS A 8 11.14 16.69 1.82
CA LYS A 8 10.38 17.58 2.70
C LYS A 8 9.82 18.73 1.87
N PRO A 9 8.50 18.92 1.78
CA PRO A 9 7.93 19.96 0.96
C PRO A 9 8.29 21.34 1.50
N SER A 10 8.68 22.27 0.64
CA SER A 10 8.81 23.69 0.99
C SER A 10 7.47 24.27 1.45
N LEU A 11 7.48 25.40 2.17
CA LEU A 11 6.26 26.07 2.63
C LEU A 11 5.29 26.34 1.48
N LEU A 12 5.79 26.82 0.34
CA LEU A 12 5.01 27.07 -0.88
C LEU A 12 4.34 25.79 -1.41
N LYS A 13 5.06 24.65 -1.43
CA LYS A 13 4.46 23.37 -1.83
C LYS A 13 3.40 22.90 -0.85
N ARG A 14 3.54 23.18 0.44
CA ARG A 14 2.50 22.86 1.45
C ARG A 14 1.23 23.67 1.22
N VAL A 15 1.37 24.97 0.90
CA VAL A 15 0.23 25.84 0.56
C VAL A 15 -0.42 25.38 -0.74
N ALA A 16 0.35 25.11 -1.79
CA ALA A 16 -0.18 24.60 -3.06
C ALA A 16 -0.91 23.25 -2.88
N GLN A 17 -0.41 22.35 -2.05
CA GLN A 17 -1.08 21.08 -1.71
C GLN A 17 -2.38 21.25 -0.92
N PHE A 18 -2.53 22.36 -0.19
CA PHE A 18 -3.79 22.67 0.47
C PHE A 18 -4.89 23.03 -0.55
N PHE A 19 -4.56 23.79 -1.59
CA PHE A 19 -5.49 24.18 -2.65
C PHE A 19 -5.70 23.10 -3.72
N ASN A 20 -4.67 22.27 -4.00
CA ASN A 20 -4.75 21.16 -4.95
C ASN A 20 -4.18 19.87 -4.33
N PRO A 21 -4.93 19.23 -3.44
CA PRO A 21 -4.47 18.05 -2.73
C PRO A 21 -4.38 16.85 -3.68
N ASP A 22 -3.29 16.11 -3.55
CA ASP A 22 -3.08 14.87 -4.29
C ASP A 22 -4.26 13.89 -4.11
N ILE A 23 -4.89 13.51 -5.20
CA ILE A 23 -6.08 12.66 -5.20
C ILE A 23 -5.82 11.29 -4.56
N VAL A 24 -4.62 10.71 -4.76
CA VAL A 24 -4.25 9.41 -4.18
C VAL A 24 -4.04 9.52 -2.67
N VAL A 25 -3.45 10.63 -2.21
CA VAL A 25 -3.34 10.91 -0.76
C VAL A 25 -4.71 11.05 -0.13
N ASN A 26 -5.63 11.76 -0.77
CA ASN A 26 -7.01 11.89 -0.29
C ASN A 26 -7.75 10.55 -0.24
N PHE A 27 -7.55 9.71 -1.28
CA PHE A 27 -8.07 8.35 -1.30
C PHE A 27 -7.56 7.55 -0.10
N LEU A 28 -6.24 7.49 0.11
CA LEU A 28 -5.63 6.77 1.22
C LEU A 28 -6.11 7.28 2.59
N CYS A 29 -6.22 8.59 2.76
CA CYS A 29 -6.75 9.18 4.00
C CYS A 29 -8.21 8.79 4.25
N SER A 30 -9.06 8.84 3.23
CA SER A 30 -10.48 8.49 3.35
C SER A 30 -10.66 6.99 3.61
N MET A 31 -9.89 6.15 2.93
CA MET A 31 -9.85 4.71 3.15
C MET A 31 -9.48 4.36 4.61
N ARG A 32 -8.41 4.96 5.13
CA ARG A 32 -7.97 4.72 6.52
C ARG A 32 -8.95 5.25 7.56
N LYS A 33 -9.55 6.42 7.34
CA LYS A 33 -10.59 6.95 8.23
C LYS A 33 -11.84 6.07 8.21
N TYR A 34 -12.25 5.60 7.04
CA TYR A 34 -13.37 4.65 6.93
C TYR A 34 -13.05 3.36 7.70
N SER A 35 -11.92 2.71 7.43
CA SER A 35 -11.47 1.52 8.15
C SER A 35 -11.48 1.76 9.67
N TYR A 36 -10.86 2.83 10.15
CA TYR A 36 -10.81 3.15 11.59
C TYR A 36 -12.21 3.30 12.21
N TYR A 37 -13.06 4.18 11.65
CA TYR A 37 -14.37 4.45 12.22
C TYR A 37 -15.35 3.29 12.10
N SER A 38 -15.20 2.42 11.10
CA SER A 38 -16.04 1.24 10.92
C SER A 38 -15.84 0.17 12.02
N HIS A 39 -14.68 0.16 12.66
CA HIS A 39 -14.35 -0.73 13.78
C HIS A 39 -14.59 -0.09 15.15
N GLN A 40 -15.02 1.18 15.20
CA GLN A 40 -15.36 1.87 16.45
C GLN A 40 -16.86 1.82 16.72
N GLY A 41 -17.23 1.60 17.98
CA GLY A 41 -18.63 1.66 18.42
C GLY A 41 -19.18 3.10 18.45
N GLY A 42 -20.52 3.21 18.62
CA GLY A 42 -21.22 4.46 18.83
C GLY A 42 -21.77 5.12 17.55
N LEU A 43 -22.87 5.87 17.74
CA LEU A 43 -23.63 6.47 16.62
C LEU A 43 -22.79 7.48 15.84
N LEU A 44 -22.03 8.34 16.53
CA LEU A 44 -21.17 9.34 15.90
C LEU A 44 -20.11 8.71 14.99
N ASN A 45 -19.51 7.59 15.43
CA ASN A 45 -18.52 6.89 14.62
C ASN A 45 -19.17 6.21 13.40
N ARG A 46 -20.42 5.74 13.51
CA ARG A 46 -21.19 5.23 12.35
C ARG A 46 -21.41 6.32 11.28
N PHE A 47 -21.77 7.54 11.69
CA PHE A 47 -21.89 8.67 10.76
C PHE A 47 -20.54 9.02 10.11
N ARG A 48 -19.45 9.09 10.90
CA ARG A 48 -18.10 9.34 10.40
C ARG A 48 -17.66 8.25 9.42
N ALA A 49 -17.94 6.98 9.71
CA ALA A 49 -17.68 5.86 8.82
C ALA A 49 -18.46 6.01 7.51
N GLY A 50 -19.75 6.30 7.55
CA GLY A 50 -20.59 6.52 6.37
C GLY A 50 -20.06 7.63 5.46
N TYR A 51 -19.74 8.79 6.03
CA TYR A 51 -19.15 9.92 5.29
C TYR A 51 -17.82 9.54 4.62
N ASN A 52 -16.91 8.92 5.39
CA ASN A 52 -15.60 8.53 4.86
C ASN A 52 -15.72 7.40 3.83
N LYS A 53 -16.69 6.48 3.98
CA LYS A 53 -17.00 5.46 2.98
C LYS A 53 -17.43 6.06 1.65
N ALA A 54 -18.38 7.00 1.69
CA ALA A 54 -18.84 7.69 0.48
C ALA A 54 -17.69 8.40 -0.23
N ASN A 55 -16.85 9.12 0.51
CA ASN A 55 -15.69 9.81 -0.06
C ASN A 55 -14.63 8.84 -0.60
N TYR A 56 -14.31 7.78 0.14
CA TYR A 56 -13.43 6.69 -0.30
C TYR A 56 -13.90 6.07 -1.61
N LEU A 57 -15.19 5.70 -1.74
CA LEU A 57 -15.74 5.11 -2.96
C LEU A 57 -15.75 6.08 -4.14
N ARG A 58 -16.04 7.37 -3.88
CA ARG A 58 -15.97 8.42 -4.91
C ARG A 58 -14.53 8.58 -5.43
N LEU A 59 -13.54 8.61 -4.53
CA LEU A 59 -12.13 8.73 -4.90
C LEU A 59 -11.58 7.47 -5.55
N SER A 60 -12.02 6.28 -5.13
CA SER A 60 -11.75 4.99 -5.79
C SER A 60 -12.06 5.07 -7.28
N LYS A 61 -13.30 5.47 -7.61
CA LYS A 61 -13.74 5.61 -9.01
C LYS A 61 -12.90 6.62 -9.79
N LYS A 62 -12.57 7.77 -9.17
CA LYS A 62 -11.75 8.81 -9.82
C LYS A 62 -10.31 8.36 -10.06
N CYS A 63 -9.73 7.56 -9.16
CA CYS A 63 -8.37 7.05 -9.28
C CYS A 63 -8.27 5.79 -10.15
N GLY A 64 -9.37 5.11 -10.46
CA GLY A 64 -9.37 3.80 -11.10
C GLY A 64 -9.01 2.66 -10.13
N PHE A 65 -9.27 2.83 -8.82
CA PHE A 65 -8.92 1.85 -7.80
C PHE A 65 -10.13 1.01 -7.39
N SER A 66 -9.89 -0.29 -7.22
CA SER A 66 -10.79 -1.23 -6.56
C SER A 66 -10.01 -1.95 -5.45
N ILE A 67 -9.85 -1.26 -4.30
CA ILE A 67 -9.00 -1.70 -3.19
C ILE A 67 -9.87 -1.82 -1.95
N GLY A 68 -9.84 -2.97 -1.27
CA GLY A 68 -10.52 -3.16 0.02
C GLY A 68 -9.89 -2.29 1.12
N ALA A 69 -10.73 -1.69 1.97
CA ALA A 69 -10.26 -0.72 2.98
C ALA A 69 -9.31 -1.31 4.03
N ASP A 70 -9.48 -2.59 4.35
CA ASP A 70 -8.74 -3.29 5.42
C ASP A 70 -7.67 -4.25 4.88
N CYS A 71 -7.34 -4.16 3.58
CA CYS A 71 -6.40 -5.08 2.94
C CYS A 71 -4.95 -4.85 3.35
N PHE A 72 -4.58 -3.62 3.70
CA PHE A 72 -3.17 -3.23 3.86
C PHE A 72 -2.84 -2.76 5.28
N GLY A 73 -1.68 -3.16 5.76
CA GLY A 73 -1.05 -2.59 6.93
C GLY A 73 -0.62 -1.12 6.77
N TYR A 74 0.24 -0.62 7.62
CA TYR A 74 0.72 0.77 7.60
C TYR A 74 1.66 1.03 6.40
N GLY A 75 1.80 2.29 6.01
CA GLY A 75 2.82 2.71 5.04
C GLY A 75 2.55 2.31 3.60
N LEU A 76 1.29 2.00 3.24
CA LEU A 76 0.94 1.75 1.84
C LEU A 76 1.33 2.94 0.95
N LEU A 77 2.10 2.66 -0.09
CA LEU A 77 2.51 3.61 -1.12
C LEU A 77 1.88 3.24 -2.46
N ILE A 78 1.20 4.19 -3.06
CA ILE A 78 0.69 4.12 -4.44
C ILE A 78 1.27 5.31 -5.19
N HIS A 79 2.09 5.06 -6.22
CA HIS A 79 2.78 6.12 -6.93
C HIS A 79 1.87 6.92 -7.85
N HIS A 80 1.01 6.25 -8.59
CA HIS A 80 0.19 6.86 -9.63
C HIS A 80 -1.26 6.37 -9.53
N TYR A 81 -2.20 7.18 -10.00
CA TYR A 81 -3.56 6.74 -10.27
C TYR A 81 -3.60 5.89 -11.54
N GLY A 82 -4.63 5.06 -11.69
CA GLY A 82 -4.79 4.10 -12.78
C GLY A 82 -5.41 2.83 -12.25
N THR A 83 -5.58 1.82 -13.07
CA THR A 83 -6.23 0.58 -12.65
C THR A 83 -5.40 -0.14 -11.60
N ILE A 84 -5.95 -0.26 -10.38
CA ILE A 84 -5.38 -1.07 -9.29
C ILE A 84 -6.52 -1.85 -8.65
N VAL A 85 -6.42 -3.18 -8.67
CA VAL A 85 -7.41 -4.07 -8.08
C VAL A 85 -6.79 -4.86 -6.93
N CYS A 86 -7.40 -4.80 -5.75
CA CYS A 86 -7.07 -5.64 -4.62
C CYS A 86 -8.34 -6.07 -3.89
N GLY A 87 -8.68 -7.33 -4.00
CA GLY A 87 -9.89 -7.89 -3.39
C GLY A 87 -9.90 -7.73 -1.86
N SER A 88 -11.08 -7.48 -1.29
CA SER A 88 -11.26 -7.10 0.13
C SER A 88 -10.83 -8.16 1.15
N ASN A 89 -10.74 -9.42 0.74
CA ASN A 89 -10.36 -10.53 1.63
C ASN A 89 -8.85 -10.75 1.73
N ASN A 90 -8.06 -10.01 0.95
CA ASN A 90 -6.61 -10.09 1.03
C ASN A 90 -6.09 -9.42 2.31
N ARG A 91 -4.95 -9.90 2.81
CA ARG A 91 -4.21 -9.31 3.93
C ARG A 91 -2.78 -9.10 3.49
N ILE A 92 -2.39 -7.87 3.40
CA ILE A 92 -1.06 -7.45 2.95
C ILE A 92 -0.43 -6.64 4.08
N GLY A 93 0.78 -6.98 4.42
CA GLY A 93 1.50 -6.39 5.54
C GLY A 93 1.78 -4.89 5.39
N ASN A 94 2.74 -4.43 6.18
CA ASN A 94 3.11 -3.01 6.23
C ASN A 94 4.06 -2.65 5.08
N PHE A 95 4.08 -1.37 4.71
CA PHE A 95 5.02 -0.82 3.72
C PHE A 95 4.92 -1.49 2.33
N ALA A 96 3.70 -1.79 1.90
CA ALA A 96 3.48 -2.27 0.56
C ALA A 96 3.56 -1.13 -0.47
N VAL A 97 4.09 -1.44 -1.66
CA VAL A 97 4.12 -0.54 -2.82
C VAL A 97 3.32 -1.13 -3.95
N LEU A 98 2.35 -0.37 -4.44
CA LEU A 98 1.55 -0.74 -5.61
C LEU A 98 1.85 0.19 -6.77
N ASN A 99 2.16 -0.38 -7.91
CA ASN A 99 2.22 0.33 -9.18
C ASN A 99 0.89 0.21 -9.95
N THR A 100 0.79 0.86 -11.09
CA THR A 100 -0.42 0.85 -11.92
C THR A 100 -0.67 -0.50 -12.60
N SER A 101 -1.91 -0.74 -13.00
CA SER A 101 -2.33 -1.93 -13.74
C SER A 101 -2.07 -3.26 -13.01
N VAL A 102 -2.05 -3.23 -11.68
CA VAL A 102 -1.86 -4.45 -10.88
C VAL A 102 -3.19 -5.04 -10.45
N CYS A 103 -3.22 -6.38 -10.37
CA CYS A 103 -4.38 -7.12 -9.90
C CYS A 103 -3.96 -8.13 -8.83
N ILE A 104 -4.45 -7.95 -7.60
CA ILE A 104 -4.38 -8.95 -6.54
C ILE A 104 -5.80 -9.50 -6.40
N THR A 105 -6.02 -10.71 -6.93
CA THR A 105 -7.37 -11.27 -7.03
C THR A 105 -8.02 -11.45 -5.66
N GLN A 106 -9.34 -11.49 -5.63
CA GLN A 106 -10.09 -11.75 -4.41
C GLN A 106 -9.89 -13.21 -4.02
N ASN A 107 -9.63 -13.51 -2.77
CA ASN A 107 -9.68 -14.79 -2.07
C ASN A 107 -8.48 -15.02 -1.13
N ALA A 108 -8.39 -14.16 -0.12
CA ALA A 108 -7.59 -14.39 1.07
C ALA A 108 -6.09 -14.66 0.82
N SER A 109 -5.47 -13.96 -0.14
CA SER A 109 -4.02 -13.94 -0.23
C SER A 109 -3.43 -13.30 1.02
N GLN A 110 -2.38 -13.90 1.56
CA GLN A 110 -1.63 -13.41 2.70
C GLN A 110 -0.23 -13.03 2.24
N ILE A 111 0.11 -11.76 2.34
CA ILE A 111 1.36 -11.21 1.85
C ILE A 111 2.04 -10.48 3.00
N GLY A 112 3.33 -10.75 3.21
CA GLY A 112 4.09 -10.15 4.30
C GLY A 112 4.39 -8.66 4.14
N ASP A 113 5.24 -8.15 5.01
CA ASP A 113 5.68 -6.74 5.04
C ASP A 113 6.62 -6.42 3.85
N PHE A 114 6.75 -5.14 3.50
CA PHE A 114 7.62 -4.62 2.42
C PHE A 114 7.34 -5.19 1.02
N PHE A 115 6.12 -5.61 0.78
CA PHE A 115 5.72 -6.12 -0.52
C PHE A 115 5.83 -5.04 -1.60
N PHE A 116 6.43 -5.39 -2.73
CA PHE A 116 6.51 -4.53 -3.92
C PHE A 116 5.92 -5.25 -5.12
N ILE A 117 4.97 -4.62 -5.81
CA ILE A 117 4.40 -5.15 -7.03
C ILE A 117 4.58 -4.18 -8.20
N GLY A 118 5.27 -4.66 -9.23
CA GLY A 118 5.54 -3.93 -10.46
C GLY A 118 4.30 -3.77 -11.34
N THR A 119 4.34 -2.79 -12.23
CA THR A 119 3.25 -2.48 -13.18
C THR A 119 2.80 -3.71 -13.97
N GLY A 120 1.49 -3.89 -14.11
CA GLY A 120 0.91 -4.98 -14.90
C GLY A 120 1.00 -6.37 -14.27
N ALA A 121 1.55 -6.50 -13.06
CA ALA A 121 1.68 -7.80 -12.41
C ALA A 121 0.36 -8.27 -11.78
N VAL A 122 0.17 -9.59 -11.77
CA VAL A 122 -1.03 -10.25 -11.27
C VAL A 122 -0.66 -11.26 -10.18
N ILE A 123 -1.38 -11.20 -9.06
CA ILE A 123 -1.35 -12.21 -8.01
C ILE A 123 -2.63 -13.04 -8.08
N SER A 124 -2.50 -14.33 -8.30
CA SER A 124 -3.62 -15.27 -8.33
C SER A 124 -4.22 -15.47 -6.95
N LYS A 125 -5.37 -16.10 -6.90
CA LYS A 125 -6.15 -16.31 -5.69
C LYS A 125 -5.42 -17.21 -4.68
N GLY A 126 -5.51 -16.86 -3.38
CA GLY A 126 -5.03 -17.70 -2.28
C GLY A 126 -3.51 -17.81 -2.18
N VAL A 127 -2.78 -16.95 -2.87
CA VAL A 127 -1.31 -16.94 -2.84
C VAL A 127 -0.82 -16.41 -1.48
N GLN A 128 0.16 -17.11 -0.90
CA GLN A 128 0.89 -16.68 0.28
C GLN A 128 2.30 -16.26 -0.12
N LEU A 129 2.71 -15.05 0.32
CA LEU A 129 4.05 -14.52 0.09
C LEU A 129 4.70 -14.11 1.41
N GLY A 130 6.00 -14.39 1.54
CA GLY A 130 6.81 -13.95 2.67
C GLY A 130 7.00 -12.43 2.74
N ASN A 131 7.91 -11.99 3.61
CA ASN A 131 8.27 -10.57 3.73
C ASN A 131 9.25 -10.15 2.64
N ASN A 132 9.22 -8.87 2.27
CA ASN A 132 10.13 -8.27 1.29
C ASN A 132 10.15 -9.02 -0.06
N VAL A 133 8.96 -9.44 -0.49
CA VAL A 133 8.80 -10.06 -1.81
C VAL A 133 8.57 -8.97 -2.85
N LYS A 134 9.38 -8.98 -3.88
CA LYS A 134 9.29 -8.04 -5.01
C LYS A 134 8.83 -8.79 -6.26
N VAL A 135 7.69 -8.39 -6.80
CA VAL A 135 7.13 -8.94 -8.05
C VAL A 135 7.47 -8.00 -9.19
N ALA A 136 8.21 -8.48 -10.17
CA ALA A 136 8.59 -7.71 -11.35
C ALA A 136 7.36 -7.31 -12.18
N ALA A 137 7.52 -6.27 -13.00
CA ALA A 137 6.46 -5.84 -13.92
C ALA A 137 6.01 -6.99 -14.85
N ASN A 138 4.72 -6.99 -15.21
CA ASN A 138 4.10 -7.97 -16.10
C ASN A 138 4.28 -9.44 -15.68
N SER A 139 4.47 -9.70 -14.40
CA SER A 139 4.61 -11.05 -13.85
C SER A 139 3.29 -11.62 -13.37
N VAL A 140 3.11 -12.94 -13.43
CA VAL A 140 1.90 -13.62 -12.95
C VAL A 140 2.29 -14.64 -11.89
N VAL A 141 1.95 -14.33 -10.63
CA VAL A 141 2.22 -15.20 -9.48
C VAL A 141 1.04 -16.14 -9.30
N THR A 142 1.22 -17.42 -9.60
CA THR A 142 0.16 -18.43 -9.59
C THR A 142 0.26 -19.40 -8.40
N LYS A 143 1.35 -19.37 -7.67
CA LYS A 143 1.61 -20.24 -6.49
C LYS A 143 2.21 -19.43 -5.35
N SER A 144 2.18 -19.99 -4.16
CA SER A 144 2.76 -19.40 -2.95
C SER A 144 4.28 -19.50 -2.93
N PHE A 145 4.91 -18.46 -2.32
CA PHE A 145 6.34 -18.39 -2.03
C PHE A 145 6.47 -17.79 -0.62
N THR A 146 6.72 -18.65 0.35
CA THR A 146 6.79 -18.26 1.78
C THR A 146 8.16 -17.75 2.20
N GLU A 147 9.14 -17.87 1.33
CA GLU A 147 10.49 -17.36 1.53
C GLU A 147 10.47 -15.82 1.56
N ASN A 148 11.33 -15.25 2.41
CA ASN A 148 11.54 -13.81 2.49
C ASN A 148 12.61 -13.36 1.49
N ASP A 149 12.66 -12.05 1.24
CA ASP A 149 13.77 -11.41 0.51
C ASP A 149 13.97 -11.92 -0.91
N ILE A 150 12.90 -12.24 -1.62
CA ILE A 150 12.95 -12.78 -2.98
C ILE A 150 12.40 -11.83 -4.03
N VAL A 151 12.91 -11.98 -5.24
CA VAL A 151 12.40 -11.32 -6.44
C VAL A 151 11.77 -12.36 -7.35
N LEU A 152 10.48 -12.17 -7.63
CA LEU A 152 9.67 -13.01 -8.51
C LEU A 152 9.54 -12.35 -9.88
N ALA A 153 9.71 -13.12 -10.95
CA ALA A 153 9.46 -12.65 -12.31
C ALA A 153 9.03 -13.78 -13.24
N GLY A 154 8.28 -13.41 -14.28
CA GLY A 154 7.81 -14.32 -15.33
C GLY A 154 6.33 -14.67 -15.27
N GLN A 155 5.87 -15.45 -16.25
CA GLN A 155 4.50 -15.94 -16.44
C GLN A 155 4.53 -17.42 -16.79
N PRO A 156 4.36 -18.35 -15.83
CA PRO A 156 4.22 -18.14 -14.38
C PRO A 156 5.51 -17.65 -13.70
N SER A 157 5.35 -16.94 -12.59
CA SER A 157 6.50 -16.39 -11.85
C SER A 157 7.33 -17.47 -11.18
N VAL A 158 8.65 -17.24 -11.22
CA VAL A 158 9.66 -18.03 -10.50
C VAL A 158 10.58 -17.09 -9.72
N VAL A 159 11.27 -17.62 -8.71
CA VAL A 159 12.31 -16.88 -7.99
C VAL A 159 13.49 -16.62 -8.94
N LYS A 160 13.84 -15.35 -9.12
CA LYS A 160 14.97 -14.94 -9.98
C LYS A 160 16.22 -14.65 -9.19
N LYS A 161 16.07 -14.09 -7.99
CA LYS A 161 17.17 -13.78 -7.08
C LYS A 161 16.66 -13.53 -5.67
N THR A 162 17.56 -13.54 -4.70
CA THR A 162 17.36 -13.02 -3.36
C THR A 162 17.79 -11.57 -3.28
N SER A 163 17.14 -10.75 -2.46
CA SER A 163 17.46 -9.34 -2.25
C SER A 163 16.94 -8.88 -0.90
N SER A 164 17.83 -8.75 0.07
CA SER A 164 17.52 -8.31 1.43
C SER A 164 17.22 -6.80 1.54
N ASN A 165 17.59 -6.00 0.53
CA ASN A 165 17.24 -4.59 0.51
C ASN A 165 15.72 -4.44 0.36
N THR A 166 15.12 -3.65 1.24
CA THR A 166 13.72 -3.24 1.08
C THR A 166 13.64 -2.04 0.12
N TRP A 167 12.46 -1.79 -0.43
CA TRP A 167 12.26 -0.61 -1.27
C TRP A 167 12.52 0.70 -0.51
N ILE A 168 12.39 0.73 0.82
CA ILE A 168 12.72 1.90 1.65
C ILE A 168 14.21 2.23 1.55
N ASN A 169 15.07 1.20 1.62
CA ASN A 169 16.52 1.39 1.48
C ASN A 169 16.90 1.90 0.09
N ASP A 170 16.22 1.40 -0.94
CA ASP A 170 16.43 1.85 -2.31
C ASP A 170 16.11 3.36 -2.46
N TYR A 171 15.09 3.87 -1.75
CA TYR A 171 14.72 5.29 -1.75
C TYR A 171 15.57 6.15 -0.82
N ASP A 172 16.02 5.64 0.31
CA ASP A 172 16.87 6.38 1.26
C ASP A 172 18.26 6.65 0.68
N ASN A 173 18.74 5.80 -0.21
CA ASN A 173 19.98 6.00 -0.98
C ASN A 173 19.88 7.15 -2.00
N VAL A 174 18.65 7.53 -2.40
CA VAL A 174 18.40 8.74 -3.18
C VAL A 174 18.16 9.89 -2.22
N SER A 175 19.22 10.57 -1.85
CA SER A 175 19.37 11.65 -0.87
C SER A 175 18.09 12.40 -0.45
N GLY A 176 17.79 12.40 0.85
CA GLY A 176 16.80 13.28 1.48
C GLY A 176 15.37 12.76 1.50
N THR A 177 15.14 11.47 1.36
CA THR A 177 13.80 10.88 1.53
C THR A 177 13.38 10.88 3.00
N VAL A 178 12.08 11.02 3.23
CA VAL A 178 11.49 11.00 4.57
C VAL A 178 10.98 9.61 4.97
N TRP A 179 11.26 8.58 4.15
CA TRP A 179 10.68 7.24 4.36
C TRP A 179 11.36 6.49 5.49
N GLY A 180 12.68 6.55 5.59
CA GLY A 180 13.43 5.94 6.69
C GLY A 180 13.04 6.53 8.04
N ASP A 181 12.90 7.86 8.14
CA ASP A 181 12.43 8.53 9.36
C ASP A 181 11.02 8.08 9.76
N ARG A 182 10.13 7.94 8.78
CA ARG A 182 8.75 7.47 9.01
C ARG A 182 8.71 6.02 9.45
N TYR A 183 9.51 5.18 8.82
CA TYR A 183 9.64 3.78 9.20
C TYR A 183 10.08 3.66 10.66
N LYS A 184 11.18 4.33 11.05
CA LYS A 184 11.69 4.36 12.43
C LYS A 184 10.58 4.77 13.40
N LYS A 185 9.90 5.88 13.11
CA LYS A 185 8.82 6.39 13.96
C LYS A 185 7.65 5.43 14.10
N ILE A 186 7.26 4.71 13.03
CA ILE A 186 6.21 3.71 13.09
C ILE A 186 6.65 2.51 13.92
N MET A 187 7.90 2.06 13.78
CA MET A 187 8.44 0.96 14.58
C MET A 187 8.53 1.32 16.06
N GLU A 188 8.95 2.54 16.41
CA GLU A 188 8.92 3.05 17.79
C GLU A 188 7.49 3.09 18.37
N LEU A 189 6.51 3.53 17.58
CA LEU A 189 5.11 3.55 18.01
C LEU A 189 4.56 2.13 18.23
N LYS A 190 4.89 1.18 17.36
CA LYS A 190 4.53 -0.23 17.54
C LYS A 190 5.09 -0.80 18.85
N GLN A 191 6.36 -0.55 19.13
CA GLN A 191 7.00 -0.98 20.39
C GLN A 191 6.28 -0.39 21.62
N LYS A 192 5.95 0.91 21.58
CA LYS A 192 5.23 1.60 22.67
C LYS A 192 3.81 1.06 22.88
N MET A 193 3.13 0.65 21.82
CA MET A 193 1.77 0.12 21.89
C MET A 193 1.72 -1.39 22.15
N LYS A 194 2.86 -2.08 22.26
CA LYS A 194 2.95 -3.55 22.43
C LYS A 194 2.10 -4.33 21.41
N ILE A 195 2.05 -3.88 20.18
CA ILE A 195 1.33 -4.51 19.06
C ILE A 195 2.34 -5.21 18.15
#